data_0408859e42a56136700bec9363f19b00
#
_entry.id   0408859e42a56136700bec9363f19b00
#
_cell.length_a   1.000
_cell.length_b   1.000
_cell.length_c   1.000
_cell.angle_alpha   90.00
_cell.angle_beta   90.00
_cell.angle_gamma   90.00
#
_symmetry.space_group_name_H-M   'P 1'
#
loop_
_entity.id
_entity.type
_entity.pdbx_description
1 polymer ?
#
loop_
_entity_poly.entity_id
_entity_poly.type
_entity_poly.pdbx_seq_one_letter_code
_entity_poly.pdbx_strand_id
1 'polypeptide(L)'
;MRIAIENHSNQALHHPDSIRAFAELNKSPALGVAFAPHHLHEWADQIPALLRDLGARNLPFMYFQEHSEGIFKKASKEEELRQMAGRGKLDYRPIVKALRDIRFTGQVELFMHPTPRGIPVMPTTPEVTALINESRAYVEKCIRETA
;
A
#
# COMPACT_ATOMS: atom_id res chain seq x y z
N MET A 1 13.56 -1.73 17.95
CA MET A 1 13.60 -1.90 16.48
C MET A 1 12.55 -2.92 16.08
N ARG A 2 11.81 -2.66 14.98
CA ARG A 2 10.88 -3.64 14.38
C ARG A 2 11.32 -3.90 12.94
N ILE A 3 11.14 -5.13 12.48
CA ILE A 3 11.37 -5.55 11.10
C ILE A 3 10.01 -5.75 10.45
N ALA A 4 9.77 -5.14 9.31
CA ALA A 4 8.57 -5.32 8.54
C ALA A 4 8.90 -6.03 7.23
N ILE A 5 8.24 -7.16 6.97
CA ILE A 5 8.35 -7.92 5.73
C ILE A 5 7.29 -7.40 4.78
N GLU A 6 7.69 -6.94 3.61
CA GLU A 6 6.73 -6.51 2.59
C GLU A 6 6.01 -7.72 1.98
N ASN A 7 4.68 -7.61 1.88
CA ASN A 7 3.94 -8.52 1.03
C ASN A 7 4.16 -8.11 -0.43
N HIS A 8 4.64 -9.02 -1.23
CA HIS A 8 5.05 -8.72 -2.60
C HIS A 8 4.65 -9.84 -3.56
N SER A 9 4.22 -9.47 -4.77
CA SER A 9 3.90 -10.43 -5.83
C SER A 9 5.03 -11.44 -6.04
N ASN A 10 4.67 -12.71 -6.17
CA ASN A 10 5.60 -13.82 -6.37
C ASN A 10 6.58 -14.08 -5.20
N GLN A 11 6.30 -13.59 -3.99
CA GLN A 11 7.06 -13.86 -2.78
C GLN A 11 6.24 -14.72 -1.79
N ALA A 12 6.80 -15.05 -0.64
CA ALA A 12 6.12 -15.86 0.38
C ALA A 12 4.83 -15.22 0.90
N LEU A 13 4.83 -13.90 1.07
CA LEU A 13 3.65 -13.13 1.47
C LEU A 13 3.02 -12.43 0.26
N HIS A 14 2.37 -13.18 -0.65
CA HIS A 14 1.74 -12.61 -1.84
C HIS A 14 0.24 -12.87 -1.95
N HIS A 15 -0.30 -13.76 -1.10
CA HIS A 15 -1.71 -14.13 -1.08
C HIS A 15 -2.34 -13.78 0.27
N PRO A 16 -3.63 -13.40 0.34
CA PRO A 16 -4.30 -13.12 1.62
C PRO A 16 -4.11 -14.21 2.67
N ASP A 17 -4.20 -15.48 2.26
CA ASP A 17 -4.05 -16.60 3.21
C ASP A 17 -2.63 -16.75 3.74
N SER A 18 -1.60 -16.50 2.93
CA SER A 18 -0.22 -16.53 3.41
C SER A 18 0.06 -15.41 4.41
N ILE A 19 -0.58 -14.26 4.23
CA ILE A 19 -0.49 -13.12 5.16
C ILE A 19 -1.23 -13.44 6.48
N ARG A 20 -2.41 -14.07 6.42
CA ARG A 20 -3.13 -14.56 7.62
C ARG A 20 -2.31 -15.60 8.37
N ALA A 21 -1.77 -16.60 7.66
CA ALA A 21 -0.90 -17.61 8.25
C ALA A 21 0.33 -17.00 8.94
N PHE A 22 0.95 -15.98 8.33
CA PHE A 22 2.01 -15.22 8.97
C PHE A 22 1.54 -14.60 10.29
N ALA A 23 0.38 -13.95 10.31
CA ALA A 23 -0.15 -13.30 11.53
C ALA A 23 -0.39 -14.30 12.66
N GLU A 24 -0.91 -15.49 12.34
CA GLU A 24 -1.17 -16.58 13.30
C GLU A 24 0.14 -17.16 13.87
N LEU A 25 1.14 -17.36 13.01
CA LEU A 25 2.41 -17.97 13.37
C LEU A 25 3.37 -16.97 14.05
N ASN A 26 3.22 -15.68 13.79
CA ASN A 26 4.13 -14.67 14.34
C ASN A 26 3.96 -14.47 15.84
N LYS A 27 4.92 -14.97 16.62
CA LYS A 27 4.99 -14.77 18.07
C LYS A 27 5.88 -13.57 18.46
N SER A 28 6.67 -13.06 17.53
CA SER A 28 7.62 -11.97 17.81
C SER A 28 6.93 -10.59 17.75
N PRO A 29 7.07 -9.74 18.75
CA PRO A 29 6.63 -8.36 18.69
C PRO A 29 7.54 -7.48 17.81
N ALA A 30 8.74 -7.98 17.49
CA ALA A 30 9.72 -7.28 16.66
C ALA A 30 9.52 -7.52 15.16
N LEU A 31 8.61 -8.42 14.77
CA LEU A 31 8.36 -8.77 13.38
C LEU A 31 6.93 -8.40 12.97
N GLY A 32 6.73 -7.95 11.74
CA GLY A 32 5.42 -7.61 11.20
C GLY A 32 5.42 -7.51 9.67
N VAL A 33 4.31 -7.07 9.12
CA VAL A 33 4.11 -6.88 7.68
C VAL A 33 4.24 -5.40 7.32
N ALA A 34 5.04 -5.08 6.32
CA ALA A 34 4.95 -3.83 5.58
C ALA A 34 3.90 -4.03 4.49
N PHE A 35 2.69 -3.53 4.75
CA PHE A 35 1.53 -3.88 3.93
C PHE A 35 1.48 -3.04 2.65
N ALA A 36 1.59 -3.73 1.51
CA ALA A 36 1.62 -3.16 0.17
C ALA A 36 0.33 -3.57 -0.60
N PRO A 37 -0.74 -2.75 -0.59
CA PRO A 37 -2.02 -3.09 -1.18
C PRO A 37 -1.95 -3.29 -2.70
N HIS A 38 -1.03 -2.61 -3.38
CA HIS A 38 -0.86 -2.72 -4.83
C HIS A 38 -0.44 -4.13 -5.30
N HIS A 39 0.21 -4.91 -4.44
CA HIS A 39 0.53 -6.32 -4.71
C HIS A 39 -0.66 -7.26 -4.49
N LEU A 40 -1.76 -6.76 -3.94
CA LEU A 40 -3.00 -7.49 -3.68
C LEU A 40 -4.16 -6.99 -4.55
N HIS A 41 -3.87 -6.38 -5.71
CA HIS A 41 -4.89 -5.79 -6.58
C HIS A 41 -5.96 -6.78 -7.05
N GLU A 42 -5.62 -8.06 -7.21
CA GLU A 42 -6.56 -9.14 -7.54
C GLU A 42 -7.52 -9.48 -6.38
N TRP A 43 -7.17 -9.12 -5.16
CA TRP A 43 -7.94 -9.34 -3.92
C TRP A 43 -8.30 -8.02 -3.23
N ALA A 44 -8.52 -6.96 -4.00
CA ALA A 44 -8.73 -5.61 -3.47
C ALA A 44 -9.91 -5.54 -2.49
N ASP A 45 -10.97 -6.31 -2.73
CA ASP A 45 -12.15 -6.44 -1.89
C ASP A 45 -11.85 -7.08 -0.51
N GLN A 46 -10.81 -7.91 -0.43
CA GLN A 46 -10.40 -8.59 0.80
C GLN A 46 -9.47 -7.73 1.67
N ILE A 47 -8.84 -6.70 1.13
CA ILE A 47 -7.83 -5.88 1.84
C ILE A 47 -8.35 -5.36 3.19
N PRO A 48 -9.56 -4.77 3.31
CA PRO A 48 -10.04 -4.28 4.59
C PRO A 48 -10.20 -5.36 5.66
N ALA A 49 -10.66 -6.54 5.27
CA ALA A 49 -10.78 -7.69 6.19
C ALA A 49 -9.40 -8.19 6.60
N LEU A 50 -8.48 -8.34 5.64
CA LEU A 50 -7.12 -8.79 5.89
C LEU A 50 -6.36 -7.86 6.86
N LEU A 51 -6.55 -6.54 6.76
CA LEU A 51 -5.97 -5.60 7.71
C LEU A 51 -6.51 -5.81 9.14
N ARG A 52 -7.80 -6.12 9.28
CA ARG A 52 -8.38 -6.47 10.59
C ARG A 52 -7.82 -7.78 11.14
N ASP A 53 -7.67 -8.79 10.29
CA ASP A 53 -7.08 -10.09 10.65
C ASP A 53 -5.63 -9.94 11.11
N LEU A 54 -4.83 -9.10 10.43
CA LEU A 54 -3.47 -8.77 10.84
C LEU A 54 -3.41 -8.07 12.21
N GLY A 55 -4.31 -7.12 12.44
CA GLY A 55 -4.30 -6.27 13.62
C GLY A 55 -3.07 -5.35 13.70
N ALA A 56 -3.12 -4.34 14.56
CA ALA A 56 -2.04 -3.36 14.71
C ALA A 56 -0.70 -3.98 15.14
N ARG A 57 -0.74 -5.09 15.88
CA ARG A 57 0.47 -5.79 16.34
C ARG A 57 1.34 -6.28 15.17
N ASN A 58 0.71 -6.84 14.13
CA ASN A 58 1.40 -7.40 12.98
C ASN A 58 1.59 -6.40 11.84
N LEU A 59 1.13 -5.16 11.98
CA LEU A 59 1.14 -4.13 10.95
C LEU A 59 1.97 -2.91 11.39
N PRO A 60 3.30 -2.95 11.34
CA PRO A 60 4.14 -1.80 11.67
C PRO A 60 4.22 -0.75 10.57
N PHE A 61 3.89 -1.10 9.32
CA PHE A 61 4.08 -0.24 8.16
C PHE A 61 3.00 -0.45 7.11
N MET A 62 2.56 0.63 6.45
CA MET A 62 1.55 0.63 5.39
C MET A 62 1.98 1.50 4.22
N TYR A 63 1.96 0.95 3.02
CA TYR A 63 2.10 1.72 1.77
C TYR A 63 0.74 2.24 1.29
N PHE A 64 0.71 3.49 0.85
CA PHE A 64 -0.37 4.04 0.04
C PHE A 64 0.12 4.11 -1.41
N GLN A 65 -0.01 3.01 -2.10
CA GLN A 65 0.32 2.83 -3.51
C GLN A 65 -0.73 1.95 -4.18
N GLU A 66 -1.04 2.24 -5.42
CA GLU A 66 -1.97 1.47 -6.23
C GLU A 66 -1.25 0.62 -7.27
N HIS A 67 -1.97 -0.33 -7.84
CA HIS A 67 -1.44 -1.15 -8.91
C HIS A 67 -1.36 -0.38 -10.22
N SER A 68 -0.25 -0.55 -10.94
CA SER A 68 -0.12 -0.22 -12.36
C SER A 68 0.56 -1.37 -13.10
N GLU A 69 0.25 -1.55 -14.36
CA GLU A 69 0.91 -2.54 -15.24
C GLU A 69 2.41 -2.29 -15.38
N GLY A 70 2.84 -1.08 -15.10
CA GLY A 70 4.24 -0.67 -15.06
C GLY A 70 5.10 -1.45 -14.07
N ILE A 71 4.51 -2.11 -13.07
CA ILE A 71 5.22 -3.00 -12.15
C ILE A 71 5.85 -4.18 -12.90
N PHE A 72 5.20 -4.71 -13.93
CA PHE A 72 5.65 -5.90 -14.65
C PHE A 72 6.33 -5.61 -15.99
N LYS A 73 5.91 -4.57 -16.69
CA LYS A 73 6.39 -4.21 -18.03
C LYS A 73 6.47 -2.71 -18.19
N LYS A 74 7.25 -2.26 -19.19
CA LYS A 74 7.24 -0.85 -19.59
C LYS A 74 5.82 -0.48 -20.04
N ALA A 75 5.25 0.56 -19.43
CA ALA A 75 3.92 1.08 -19.73
C ALA A 75 3.98 2.54 -20.22
N SER A 76 2.84 3.09 -20.63
CA SER A 76 2.73 4.52 -20.90
C SER A 76 2.86 5.33 -19.62
N LYS A 77 3.23 6.60 -19.73
CA LYS A 77 3.27 7.53 -18.59
C LYS A 77 1.92 7.56 -17.83
N GLU A 78 0.82 7.56 -18.56
CA GLU A 78 -0.52 7.57 -17.99
C GLU A 78 -0.79 6.32 -17.15
N GLU A 79 -0.41 5.13 -17.66
CA GLU A 79 -0.54 3.89 -16.93
C GLU A 79 0.37 3.86 -15.69
N GLU A 80 1.62 4.33 -15.82
CA GLU A 80 2.56 4.42 -14.70
C GLU A 80 2.03 5.36 -13.58
N LEU A 81 1.33 6.42 -13.92
CA LEU A 81 0.74 7.35 -12.94
C LEU A 81 -0.39 6.72 -12.12
N ARG A 82 -0.99 5.61 -12.57
CA ARG A 82 -2.01 4.87 -11.82
C ARG A 82 -1.49 4.25 -10.53
N GLN A 83 -0.17 4.12 -10.38
CA GLN A 83 0.42 3.67 -9.12
C GLN A 83 0.14 4.62 -7.94
N MET A 84 -0.24 5.86 -8.23
CA MET A 84 -0.47 6.88 -7.20
C MET A 84 -1.85 6.72 -6.56
N ALA A 85 -1.89 6.78 -5.22
CA ALA A 85 -3.14 6.72 -4.48
C ALA A 85 -4.13 7.79 -4.95
N GLY A 86 -5.34 7.36 -5.33
CA GLY A 86 -6.39 8.19 -5.88
C GLY A 86 -6.40 8.30 -7.41
N ARG A 87 -5.45 7.69 -8.11
CA ARG A 87 -5.41 7.65 -9.58
C ARG A 87 -5.68 6.27 -10.17
N GLY A 88 -5.63 5.23 -9.34
CA GLY A 88 -5.95 3.87 -9.75
C GLY A 88 -7.40 3.49 -9.45
N LYS A 89 -7.62 2.20 -9.17
CA LYS A 89 -8.95 1.62 -8.95
C LYS A 89 -9.26 1.36 -7.48
N LEU A 90 -8.28 1.49 -6.60
CA LEU A 90 -8.42 1.11 -5.20
C LEU A 90 -9.12 2.24 -4.41
N ASP A 91 -10.25 1.91 -3.79
CA ASP A 91 -10.90 2.82 -2.84
C ASP A 91 -10.22 2.71 -1.47
N TYR A 92 -9.55 3.77 -1.05
CA TYR A 92 -8.86 3.80 0.24
C TYR A 92 -9.79 4.03 1.44
N ARG A 93 -11.04 4.41 1.27
CA ARG A 93 -11.97 4.64 2.41
C ARG A 93 -12.18 3.40 3.26
N PRO A 94 -12.53 2.22 2.72
CA PRO A 94 -12.67 1.01 3.53
C PRO A 94 -11.33 0.54 4.13
N ILE A 95 -10.20 0.81 3.46
CA ILE A 95 -8.86 0.52 3.97
C ILE A 95 -8.54 1.40 5.18
N VAL A 96 -8.73 2.71 5.08
CA VAL A 96 -8.53 3.65 6.17
C VAL A 96 -9.45 3.33 7.35
N LYS A 97 -10.71 2.95 7.08
CA LYS A 97 -11.62 2.49 8.12
C LYS A 97 -11.07 1.26 8.84
N ALA A 98 -10.56 0.27 8.11
CA ALA A 98 -9.96 -0.92 8.71
C ALA A 98 -8.72 -0.57 9.57
N LEU A 99 -7.86 0.35 9.11
CA LEU A 99 -6.73 0.83 9.91
C LEU A 99 -7.18 1.48 11.23
N ARG A 100 -8.28 2.24 11.22
CA ARG A 100 -8.88 2.79 12.45
C ARG A 100 -9.46 1.71 13.36
N ASP A 101 -10.20 0.76 12.80
CA ASP A 101 -10.82 -0.33 13.55
C ASP A 101 -9.76 -1.10 14.37
N ILE A 102 -8.57 -1.29 13.83
CA ILE A 102 -7.44 -1.93 14.52
C ILE A 102 -6.59 -0.98 15.37
N ARG A 103 -6.93 0.32 15.41
CA ARG A 103 -6.13 1.36 16.08
C ARG A 103 -4.68 1.41 15.60
N PHE A 104 -4.51 1.42 14.27
CA PHE A 104 -3.18 1.46 13.66
C PHE A 104 -2.38 2.69 14.12
N THR A 105 -1.14 2.44 14.54
CA THR A 105 -0.16 3.46 14.96
C THR A 105 1.19 3.30 14.28
N GLY A 106 1.24 2.50 13.22
CA GLY A 106 2.45 2.27 12.44
C GLY A 106 2.84 3.44 11.56
N GLN A 107 3.91 3.26 10.82
CA GLN A 107 4.36 4.25 9.82
C GLN A 107 3.57 4.08 8.53
N VAL A 108 3.41 5.19 7.80
CA VAL A 108 2.81 5.18 6.46
C VAL A 108 3.76 5.81 5.45
N GLU A 109 3.69 5.34 4.22
CA GLU A 109 4.42 5.88 3.10
C GLU A 109 3.48 6.07 1.90
N LEU A 110 3.54 7.26 1.31
CA LEU A 110 3.03 7.50 -0.03
C LEU A 110 4.15 7.17 -1.00
N PHE A 111 4.05 6.01 -1.63
CA PHE A 111 5.11 5.47 -2.45
C PHE A 111 4.85 5.69 -3.94
N MET A 112 5.92 5.92 -4.68
CA MET A 112 5.94 6.07 -6.12
C MET A 112 7.25 5.54 -6.69
N HIS A 113 7.18 4.81 -7.79
CA HIS A 113 8.34 4.54 -8.63
C HIS A 113 8.54 5.70 -9.61
N PRO A 114 9.42 6.67 -9.33
CA PRO A 114 9.58 7.84 -10.18
C PRO A 114 10.28 7.51 -11.50
N THR A 115 11.05 6.43 -11.52
CA THR A 115 11.83 5.98 -12.69
C THR A 115 11.66 4.47 -12.91
N PRO A 116 10.42 3.97 -13.13
CA PRO A 116 10.23 2.55 -13.36
C PRO A 116 11.04 2.10 -14.58
N ARG A 117 11.84 1.04 -14.41
CA ARG A 117 12.78 0.51 -15.43
C ARG A 117 13.74 1.58 -16.01
N GLY A 118 14.14 2.55 -15.17
CA GLY A 118 15.07 3.61 -15.56
C GLY A 118 14.45 4.70 -16.44
N ILE A 119 13.11 4.73 -16.60
CA ILE A 119 12.42 5.74 -17.39
C ILE A 119 11.67 6.68 -16.44
N PRO A 120 12.02 7.99 -16.40
CA PRO A 120 11.31 8.94 -15.57
C PRO A 120 9.81 9.04 -15.92
N VAL A 121 8.93 8.87 -14.93
CA VAL A 121 7.49 9.10 -15.09
C VAL A 121 7.20 10.60 -15.13
N MET A 122 7.87 11.35 -14.26
CA MET A 122 7.81 12.80 -14.22
C MET A 122 9.19 13.39 -14.52
N PRO A 123 9.28 14.46 -15.31
CA PRO A 123 10.55 14.99 -15.78
C PRO A 123 11.33 15.74 -14.69
N THR A 124 10.67 16.26 -13.67
CA THR A 124 11.32 17.12 -12.66
C THR A 124 10.88 16.79 -11.23
N THR A 125 11.73 17.10 -10.27
CA THR A 125 11.42 16.95 -8.83
C THR A 125 10.18 17.75 -8.40
N PRO A 126 9.96 19.00 -8.82
CA PRO A 126 8.72 19.72 -8.50
C PRO A 126 7.45 18.98 -8.96
N GLU A 127 7.45 18.36 -10.14
CA GLU A 127 6.31 17.60 -10.65
C GLU A 127 6.09 16.32 -9.84
N VAL A 128 7.16 15.61 -9.46
CA VAL A 128 7.08 14.45 -8.54
C VAL A 128 6.48 14.90 -7.20
N THR A 129 6.95 16.01 -6.65
CA THR A 129 6.45 16.56 -5.38
C THR A 129 4.96 16.93 -5.47
N ALA A 130 4.55 17.57 -6.56
CA ALA A 130 3.16 17.93 -6.78
C ALA A 130 2.27 16.67 -6.82
N LEU A 131 2.70 15.64 -7.53
CA LEU A 131 1.98 14.37 -7.64
C LEU A 131 1.84 13.65 -6.29
N ILE A 132 2.91 13.60 -5.50
CA ILE A 132 2.87 13.03 -4.14
C ILE A 132 1.91 13.83 -3.25
N ASN A 133 1.93 15.16 -3.34
CA ASN A 133 1.02 16.02 -2.56
C ASN A 133 -0.45 15.82 -2.96
N GLU A 134 -0.74 15.58 -4.24
CA GLU A 134 -2.09 15.24 -4.72
C GLU A 134 -2.58 13.93 -4.07
N SER A 135 -1.75 12.88 -4.11
CA SER A 135 -2.08 11.61 -3.46
C SER A 135 -2.23 11.73 -1.95
N ARG A 136 -1.40 12.55 -1.30
CA ARG A 136 -1.55 12.85 0.12
C ARG A 136 -2.91 13.49 0.42
N ALA A 137 -3.30 14.49 -0.36
CA ALA A 137 -4.58 15.16 -0.19
C ALA A 137 -5.77 14.20 -0.36
N TYR A 138 -5.67 13.23 -1.29
CA TYR A 138 -6.67 12.18 -1.46
C TYR A 138 -6.75 11.26 -0.22
N VAL A 139 -5.62 10.77 0.28
CA VAL A 139 -5.59 9.92 1.48
C VAL A 139 -6.12 10.67 2.70
N GLU A 140 -5.72 11.93 2.90
CA GLU A 140 -6.25 12.79 3.97
C GLU A 140 -7.77 12.99 3.85
N LYS A 141 -8.29 13.11 2.63
CA LYS A 141 -9.75 13.15 2.39
C LYS A 141 -10.41 11.83 2.84
N CYS A 142 -9.86 10.68 2.46
CA CYS A 142 -10.37 9.37 2.90
C CYS A 142 -10.38 9.26 4.44
N ILE A 143 -9.34 9.78 5.10
CA ILE A 143 -9.26 9.83 6.57
C ILE A 143 -10.40 10.68 7.16
N ARG A 144 -10.69 11.84 6.59
CA ARG A 144 -11.78 12.70 7.07
C ARG A 144 -13.16 12.07 6.84
N GLU A 145 -13.39 11.47 5.69
CA GLU A 145 -14.68 10.87 5.31
C GLU A 145 -15.01 9.58 6.07
N THR A 146 -14.04 8.96 6.71
CA THR A 146 -14.22 7.73 7.50
C THR A 146 -14.09 7.96 9.01
N ALA A 147 -14.07 9.22 9.43
CA ALA A 147 -13.95 9.64 10.82
C ALA A 147 -15.18 9.28 11.66
#